data_6115ae56cb797e652ba898ec71e8890e
#
_entry.id   6115ae56cb797e652ba898ec71e8890e
#
_cell.length_a   1.000
_cell.length_b   1.000
_cell.length_c   1.000
_cell.angle_alpha   90.00
_cell.angle_beta   90.00
_cell.angle_gamma   90.00
#
_symmetry.space_group_name_H-M   'P 1'
#
loop_
_entity.id
_entity.type
_entity.pdbx_description
1 polymer ?
#
loop_
_entity_poly.entity_id
_entity_poly.type
_entity_poly.pdbx_seq_one_letter_code
_entity_poly.pdbx_strand_id
1 'polypeptide(L)'
;MRVSQLARGADDGYRSALALGLKSSADAERLAEELAFAVTRLVRLADDPPGLYAEVADANGEIEERTWLAFLIAYLGPLDGEDPFADIRRVRTAWSGAELPDLDGVQTGPRTAHDPSRGLRTLEAYRAWAARAGSQASAFIGEEAWTPERRFARTYERLALPGLDRAVRFDLLVTLGRLGVYELEAAALQFGGANEVTLAAKRILGIGDPLLLERRAAELAVVCELPLEALDLGLHNWGSGVRATVGLEPSAEPDPGALATTRAGLGL
;
A
#
# COMPACT_ATOMS: atom_id res chain seq x y z
N MET A 1 20.50 -3.80 -5.72
CA MET A 1 19.59 -3.72 -4.56
C MET A 1 20.42 -3.42 -3.31
N ARG A 2 20.41 -2.19 -2.81
CA ARG A 2 21.08 -1.84 -1.54
C ARG A 2 20.07 -2.14 -0.43
N VAL A 3 20.28 -3.19 0.34
CA VAL A 3 19.56 -3.40 1.60
C VAL A 3 20.09 -2.34 2.56
N SER A 4 19.33 -1.26 2.74
CA SER A 4 19.57 -0.31 3.81
C SER A 4 19.31 -1.05 5.13
N GLN A 5 20.36 -1.43 5.84
CA GLN A 5 20.20 -1.93 7.19
C GLN A 5 19.84 -0.75 8.07
N LEU A 6 18.57 -0.72 8.48
CA LEU A 6 18.11 0.22 9.47
C LEU A 6 18.97 0.11 10.73
N ALA A 7 19.61 1.21 11.15
CA ALA A 7 20.28 1.27 12.44
C ALA A 7 19.21 1.06 13.54
N ARG A 8 19.34 0.00 14.30
CA ARG A 8 18.46 -0.27 15.45
C ARG A 8 18.77 0.74 16.54
N GLY A 9 17.73 1.26 17.18
CA GLY A 9 17.91 1.94 18.46
C GLY A 9 18.58 1.02 19.49
N ALA A 10 19.38 1.57 20.37
CA ALA A 10 19.97 0.81 21.47
C ALA A 10 18.85 0.27 22.38
N ASP A 11 19.03 -0.93 22.92
CA ASP A 11 18.11 -1.48 23.94
C ASP A 11 18.14 -0.58 25.16
N ASP A 12 17.07 0.15 25.42
CA ASP A 12 16.88 1.09 26.54
C ASP A 12 15.96 0.53 27.62
N GLY A 13 15.62 -0.76 27.52
CA GLY A 13 14.70 -1.41 28.44
C GLY A 13 13.22 -1.34 28.02
N TYR A 14 12.89 -0.70 26.88
CA TYR A 14 11.52 -0.66 26.38
C TYR A 14 10.96 -2.08 26.16
N ARG A 15 9.70 -2.27 26.56
CA ARG A 15 8.96 -3.53 26.37
C ARG A 15 7.50 -3.22 26.05
N SER A 16 6.97 -3.89 25.04
CA SER A 16 5.55 -3.83 24.65
C SER A 16 4.98 -5.24 24.55
N ALA A 17 3.77 -5.42 25.02
CA ALA A 17 3.04 -6.69 24.87
C ALA A 17 2.62 -6.96 23.42
N LEU A 18 2.46 -5.91 22.61
CA LEU A 18 2.07 -6.00 21.20
C LEU A 18 3.28 -6.12 20.27
N ALA A 19 4.33 -5.35 20.53
CA ALA A 19 5.51 -5.24 19.69
C ALA A 19 6.72 -5.91 20.36
N LEU A 20 6.64 -7.20 20.59
CA LEU A 20 7.63 -8.00 21.37
C LEU A 20 9.07 -7.92 20.85
N GLY A 21 9.22 -7.65 19.55
CA GLY A 21 10.52 -7.53 18.90
C GLY A 21 11.21 -6.18 19.09
N LEU A 22 10.47 -5.13 19.51
CA LEU A 22 11.04 -3.82 19.80
C LEU A 22 11.68 -3.81 21.19
N LYS A 23 12.88 -3.23 21.27
CA LYS A 23 13.68 -3.13 22.51
C LYS A 23 14.11 -1.69 22.79
N SER A 24 13.75 -0.75 21.91
CA SER A 24 14.09 0.65 21.97
C SER A 24 12.82 1.50 21.89
N SER A 25 12.68 2.45 22.82
CA SER A 25 11.60 3.44 22.81
C SER A 25 11.65 4.29 21.53
N ALA A 26 12.83 4.64 21.05
CA ALA A 26 13.00 5.38 19.80
C ALA A 26 12.49 4.60 18.56
N ASP A 27 12.67 3.28 18.51
CA ASP A 27 12.13 2.45 17.44
C ASP A 27 10.60 2.33 17.52
N ALA A 28 10.05 2.32 18.76
CA ALA A 28 8.61 2.31 18.99
C ALA A 28 7.96 3.67 18.64
N GLU A 29 8.58 4.79 19.01
CA GLU A 29 8.15 6.13 18.61
C GLU A 29 8.09 6.27 17.09
N ARG A 30 9.15 5.86 16.40
CA ARG A 30 9.15 5.87 14.95
C ARG A 30 8.06 4.98 14.35
N LEU A 31 7.77 3.83 14.94
CA LEU A 31 6.65 3.00 14.51
C LEU A 31 5.31 3.75 14.66
N ALA A 32 5.11 4.42 15.79
CA ALA A 32 3.90 5.21 16.02
C ALA A 32 3.74 6.33 14.99
N GLU A 33 4.81 7.04 14.67
CA GLU A 33 4.80 8.10 13.66
C GLU A 33 4.47 7.58 12.26
N GLU A 34 5.07 6.45 11.83
CA GLU A 34 4.82 5.92 10.50
C GLU A 34 3.42 5.28 10.37
N LEU A 35 2.88 4.71 11.44
CA LEU A 35 1.49 4.25 11.46
C LEU A 35 0.51 5.41 11.39
N ALA A 36 0.73 6.47 12.17
CA ALA A 36 -0.10 7.68 12.13
C ALA A 36 -0.03 8.39 10.77
N PHE A 37 1.15 8.44 10.14
CA PHE A 37 1.30 8.94 8.77
C PHE A 37 0.50 8.11 7.75
N ALA A 38 0.51 6.79 7.90
CA ALA A 38 -0.28 5.92 7.04
C ALA A 38 -1.79 6.16 7.20
N VAL A 39 -2.27 6.50 8.42
CA VAL A 39 -3.67 6.94 8.63
C VAL A 39 -3.95 8.24 7.89
N THR A 40 -3.05 9.24 7.97
CA THR A 40 -3.18 10.49 7.20
C THR A 40 -3.41 10.20 5.72
N ARG A 41 -2.63 9.27 5.13
CA ARG A 41 -2.83 8.88 3.73
C ARG A 41 -4.22 8.31 3.49
N LEU A 42 -4.71 7.40 4.33
CA LEU A 42 -6.03 6.79 4.14
C LEU A 42 -7.17 7.80 4.24
N VAL A 43 -7.06 8.76 5.16
CA VAL A 43 -8.02 9.86 5.33
C VAL A 43 -7.99 10.77 4.09
N ARG A 44 -6.79 11.17 3.64
CA ARG A 44 -6.67 12.01 2.44
C ARG A 44 -7.22 11.33 1.18
N LEU A 45 -7.00 10.03 1.00
CA LEU A 45 -7.58 9.29 -0.12
C LEU A 45 -9.12 9.28 -0.08
N ALA A 46 -9.72 9.22 1.10
CA ALA A 46 -11.18 9.17 1.25
C ALA A 46 -11.83 10.55 1.12
N ASP A 47 -11.24 11.59 1.73
CA ASP A 47 -11.88 12.90 1.93
C ASP A 47 -11.44 13.95 0.91
N ASP A 48 -10.16 13.96 0.53
CA ASP A 48 -9.55 14.96 -0.35
C ASP A 48 -8.36 14.36 -1.11
N PRO A 49 -8.65 13.48 -2.09
CA PRO A 49 -7.61 12.71 -2.78
C PRO A 49 -6.66 13.62 -3.58
N PRO A 50 -5.33 13.52 -3.35
CA PRO A 50 -4.37 14.41 -3.99
C PRO A 50 -4.06 14.01 -5.44
N GLY A 51 -3.83 15.01 -6.28
CA GLY A 51 -3.31 14.84 -7.64
C GLY A 51 -4.11 13.86 -8.50
N LEU A 52 -3.46 12.85 -9.07
CA LEU A 52 -4.14 11.86 -9.93
C LEU A 52 -5.13 10.96 -9.17
N TYR A 53 -5.04 10.86 -7.85
CA TYR A 53 -6.06 10.15 -7.08
C TYR A 53 -7.43 10.83 -7.16
N ALA A 54 -7.48 12.17 -7.31
CA ALA A 54 -8.74 12.89 -7.53
C ALA A 54 -9.40 12.49 -8.85
N GLU A 55 -8.62 12.28 -9.92
CA GLU A 55 -9.15 11.77 -11.20
C GLU A 55 -9.68 10.33 -11.05
N VAL A 56 -9.02 9.50 -10.25
CA VAL A 56 -9.51 8.14 -9.95
C VAL A 56 -10.81 8.18 -9.15
N ALA A 57 -10.94 9.11 -8.21
CA ALA A 57 -12.15 9.27 -7.37
C ALA A 57 -13.34 9.84 -8.12
N ASP A 58 -13.14 10.59 -9.23
CA ASP A 58 -14.23 11.25 -9.96
C ASP A 58 -15.25 10.25 -10.52
N ALA A 59 -16.41 10.17 -9.89
CA ALA A 59 -17.47 9.24 -10.27
C ALA A 59 -18.07 9.50 -11.68
N ASN A 60 -17.83 10.67 -12.28
CA ASN A 60 -18.28 10.98 -13.65
C ASN A 60 -17.32 10.37 -14.71
N GLY A 61 -16.12 9.99 -14.32
CA GLY A 61 -15.16 9.34 -15.21
C GLY A 61 -15.54 7.89 -15.51
N GLU A 62 -15.15 7.41 -16.71
CA GLU A 62 -15.34 6.02 -17.12
C GLU A 62 -14.60 5.08 -16.15
N ILE A 63 -15.29 4.09 -15.60
CA ILE A 63 -14.74 3.19 -14.56
C ILE A 63 -13.50 2.44 -15.02
N GLU A 64 -13.43 2.05 -16.28
CA GLU A 64 -12.27 1.35 -16.86
C GLU A 64 -11.04 2.26 -16.90
N GLU A 65 -11.20 3.54 -17.28
CA GLU A 65 -10.10 4.52 -17.30
C GLU A 65 -9.63 4.87 -15.89
N ARG A 66 -10.54 5.02 -14.94
CA ARG A 66 -10.25 5.26 -13.52
C ARG A 66 -9.46 4.09 -12.91
N THR A 67 -9.90 2.87 -13.20
CA THR A 67 -9.25 1.64 -12.72
C THR A 67 -7.84 1.48 -13.32
N TRP A 68 -7.71 1.76 -14.61
CA TRP A 68 -6.42 1.76 -15.30
C TRP A 68 -5.45 2.78 -14.73
N LEU A 69 -5.93 4.01 -14.48
CA LEU A 69 -5.12 5.04 -13.84
C LEU A 69 -4.66 4.63 -12.45
N ALA A 70 -5.55 4.07 -11.63
CA ALA A 70 -5.20 3.55 -10.31
C ALA A 70 -4.14 2.45 -10.39
N PHE A 71 -4.25 1.54 -11.38
CA PHE A 71 -3.24 0.52 -11.62
C PHE A 71 -1.87 1.13 -11.97
N LEU A 72 -1.83 2.11 -12.88
CA LEU A 72 -0.57 2.78 -13.25
C LEU A 72 0.05 3.50 -12.06
N ILE A 73 -0.76 4.18 -11.23
CA ILE A 73 -0.29 4.83 -10.01
C ILE A 73 0.33 3.81 -9.04
N ALA A 74 -0.35 2.71 -8.78
CA ALA A 74 0.17 1.69 -7.87
C ALA A 74 1.40 0.97 -8.44
N TYR A 75 1.42 0.69 -9.75
CA TYR A 75 2.50 -0.04 -10.42
C TYR A 75 3.80 0.75 -10.51
N LEU A 76 3.72 2.03 -10.90
CA LEU A 76 4.89 2.89 -11.02
C LEU A 76 5.31 3.48 -9.67
N GLY A 77 4.36 3.68 -8.78
CA GLY A 77 4.54 4.35 -7.50
C GLY A 77 4.73 5.86 -7.68
N PRO A 78 4.00 6.70 -6.95
CA PRO A 78 4.25 8.14 -6.93
C PRO A 78 5.66 8.46 -6.44
N LEU A 79 6.30 9.46 -7.03
CA LEU A 79 7.60 9.95 -6.60
C LEU A 79 7.50 10.66 -5.24
N ASP A 80 8.60 10.68 -4.51
CA ASP A 80 8.74 11.58 -3.37
C ASP A 80 9.22 12.95 -3.89
N GLY A 81 8.41 14.00 -3.73
CA GLY A 81 8.77 15.34 -4.21
C GLY A 81 7.55 16.25 -4.45
N GLU A 82 7.79 17.40 -5.09
CA GLU A 82 6.74 18.42 -5.33
C GLU A 82 5.68 17.97 -6.35
N ASP A 83 6.05 17.13 -7.31
CA ASP A 83 5.13 16.57 -8.30
C ASP A 83 5.21 15.03 -8.33
N PRO A 84 4.50 14.36 -7.39
CA PRO A 84 4.57 12.90 -7.26
C PRO A 84 4.12 12.13 -8.50
N PHE A 85 3.31 12.74 -9.35
CA PHE A 85 2.65 12.07 -10.48
C PHE A 85 3.20 12.47 -11.85
N ALA A 86 4.28 13.24 -11.93
CA ALA A 86 4.81 13.79 -13.18
C ALA A 86 5.01 12.70 -14.25
N ASP A 87 5.77 11.66 -13.92
CA ASP A 87 6.08 10.58 -14.85
C ASP A 87 4.86 9.70 -15.19
N ILE A 88 3.96 9.50 -14.23
CA ILE A 88 2.71 8.76 -14.48
C ILE A 88 1.85 9.53 -15.50
N ARG A 89 1.72 10.86 -15.35
CA ARG A 89 1.01 11.70 -16.34
C ARG A 89 1.66 11.65 -17.72
N ARG A 90 2.97 11.63 -17.78
CA ARG A 90 3.73 11.59 -19.04
C ARG A 90 3.51 10.30 -19.81
N VAL A 91 3.47 9.15 -19.12
CA VAL A 91 3.42 7.84 -19.79
C VAL A 91 2.02 7.24 -19.89
N ARG A 92 1.03 7.79 -19.18
CA ARG A 92 -0.32 7.20 -19.19
C ARG A 92 -0.91 7.14 -20.60
N THR A 93 -1.59 6.04 -20.89
CA THR A 93 -2.38 5.82 -22.11
C THR A 93 -3.82 5.55 -21.71
N ALA A 94 -4.76 5.72 -22.63
CA ALA A 94 -6.16 5.36 -22.40
C ALA A 94 -6.29 3.82 -22.33
N TRP A 95 -7.15 3.34 -21.43
CA TRP A 95 -7.48 1.91 -21.37
C TRP A 95 -8.14 1.40 -22.65
N SER A 96 -9.06 2.22 -23.21
CA SER A 96 -9.76 1.93 -24.45
C SER A 96 -8.85 1.84 -25.68
N GLY A 97 -7.62 2.40 -25.59
CA GLY A 97 -6.61 2.33 -26.63
C GLY A 97 -5.91 0.97 -26.68
N ALA A 98 -5.39 0.63 -27.87
CA ALA A 98 -4.57 -0.57 -28.05
C ALA A 98 -3.13 -0.39 -27.52
N GLU A 99 -2.67 0.84 -27.37
CA GLU A 99 -1.30 1.18 -26.98
C GLU A 99 -1.07 0.97 -25.48
N LEU A 100 0.05 0.37 -25.16
CA LEU A 100 0.55 0.30 -23.79
C LEU A 100 1.42 1.54 -23.51
N PRO A 101 1.53 1.96 -22.22
CA PRO A 101 2.48 2.99 -21.83
C PRO A 101 3.90 2.67 -22.28
N ASP A 102 4.57 3.66 -22.86
CA ASP A 102 6.02 3.60 -23.04
C ASP A 102 6.69 3.92 -21.69
N LEU A 103 7.31 2.90 -21.11
CA LEU A 103 7.96 2.98 -19.79
C LEU A 103 9.47 3.27 -19.88
N ASP A 104 10.00 3.58 -21.07
CA ASP A 104 11.42 3.89 -21.19
C ASP A 104 11.75 5.21 -20.47
N GLY A 105 12.79 5.17 -19.65
CA GLY A 105 13.23 6.31 -18.85
C GLY A 105 12.24 6.80 -17.79
N VAL A 106 11.18 6.04 -17.46
CA VAL A 106 10.23 6.40 -16.41
C VAL A 106 10.90 6.40 -15.04
N GLN A 107 10.70 7.46 -14.28
CA GLN A 107 11.08 7.51 -12.88
C GLN A 107 9.94 6.94 -12.03
N THR A 108 10.30 6.19 -11.01
CA THR A 108 9.34 5.48 -10.16
C THR A 108 9.57 5.77 -8.70
N GLY A 109 8.50 5.75 -7.93
CA GLY A 109 8.54 5.95 -6.49
C GLY A 109 9.09 4.73 -5.72
N PRO A 110 9.29 4.89 -4.40
CA PRO A 110 9.96 3.88 -3.58
C PRO A 110 9.18 2.57 -3.44
N ARG A 111 7.88 2.57 -3.70
CA ARG A 111 7.01 1.38 -3.62
C ARG A 111 6.65 0.78 -4.98
N THR A 112 7.40 1.09 -6.00
CA THR A 112 7.16 0.57 -7.35
C THR A 112 7.38 -0.94 -7.46
N ALA A 113 6.58 -1.60 -8.32
CA ALA A 113 6.89 -2.94 -8.83
C ALA A 113 7.49 -2.91 -10.24
N HIS A 114 7.68 -1.72 -10.81
CA HIS A 114 8.23 -1.59 -12.15
C HIS A 114 9.69 -2.08 -12.20
N ASP A 115 9.95 -3.01 -13.09
CA ASP A 115 11.28 -3.49 -13.47
C ASP A 115 11.45 -3.19 -14.96
N PRO A 116 12.41 -2.35 -15.36
CA PRO A 116 12.62 -1.99 -16.76
C PRO A 116 12.75 -3.18 -17.71
N SER A 117 13.28 -4.31 -17.22
CA SER A 117 13.42 -5.54 -18.02
C SER A 117 12.11 -6.32 -18.21
N ARG A 118 11.06 -6.02 -17.46
CA ARG A 118 9.80 -6.79 -17.42
C ARG A 118 8.55 -5.95 -17.55
N GLY A 119 8.66 -4.61 -17.53
CA GLY A 119 7.54 -3.69 -17.45
C GLY A 119 6.44 -3.97 -18.48
N LEU A 120 6.80 -4.13 -19.74
CA LEU A 120 5.83 -4.42 -20.79
C LEU A 120 5.05 -5.74 -20.53
N ARG A 121 5.73 -6.79 -20.09
CA ARG A 121 5.09 -8.08 -19.77
C ARG A 121 4.10 -7.97 -18.61
N THR A 122 4.36 -7.10 -17.64
CA THR A 122 3.43 -6.87 -16.51
C THR A 122 2.17 -6.17 -17.01
N LEU A 123 2.30 -5.15 -17.86
CA LEU A 123 1.17 -4.44 -18.46
C LEU A 123 0.32 -5.38 -19.35
N GLU A 124 0.96 -6.19 -20.19
CA GLU A 124 0.28 -7.20 -20.99
C GLU A 124 -0.45 -8.24 -20.14
N ALA A 125 0.19 -8.72 -19.07
CA ALA A 125 -0.42 -9.67 -18.15
C ALA A 125 -1.64 -9.07 -17.44
N TYR A 126 -1.58 -7.79 -17.04
CA TYR A 126 -2.72 -7.10 -16.46
C TYR A 126 -3.88 -6.97 -17.46
N ARG A 127 -3.62 -6.52 -18.68
CA ARG A 127 -4.65 -6.45 -19.73
C ARG A 127 -5.28 -7.81 -20.03
N ALA A 128 -4.46 -8.85 -20.12
CA ALA A 128 -4.95 -10.22 -20.32
C ALA A 128 -5.78 -10.72 -19.13
N TRP A 129 -5.41 -10.34 -17.90
CA TRP A 129 -6.18 -10.66 -16.70
C TRP A 129 -7.57 -10.00 -16.72
N ALA A 130 -7.66 -8.72 -17.03
CA ALA A 130 -8.92 -8.02 -17.16
C ALA A 130 -9.79 -8.56 -18.29
N ALA A 131 -9.19 -8.82 -19.45
CA ALA A 131 -9.90 -9.38 -20.62
C ALA A 131 -10.52 -10.75 -20.34
N ARG A 132 -9.88 -11.61 -19.53
CA ARG A 132 -10.46 -12.91 -19.13
C ARG A 132 -11.73 -12.77 -18.29
N ALA A 133 -11.89 -11.67 -17.56
CA ALA A 133 -13.10 -11.37 -16.79
C ALA A 133 -14.14 -10.57 -17.61
N GLY A 134 -13.80 -10.19 -18.83
CA GLY A 134 -14.61 -9.34 -19.70
C GLY A 134 -14.32 -7.84 -19.58
N SER A 135 -13.92 -7.37 -18.40
CA SER A 135 -13.52 -5.99 -18.13
C SER A 135 -12.71 -5.89 -16.85
N GLN A 136 -12.05 -4.74 -16.59
CA GLN A 136 -11.42 -4.48 -15.28
C GLN A 136 -12.49 -4.48 -14.18
N ALA A 137 -13.58 -3.76 -14.39
CA ALA A 137 -14.67 -3.69 -13.42
C ALA A 137 -15.17 -5.08 -13.01
N SER A 138 -15.45 -5.96 -13.98
CA SER A 138 -15.86 -7.35 -13.71
C SER A 138 -14.80 -8.13 -12.93
N ALA A 139 -13.52 -7.90 -13.22
CA ALA A 139 -12.42 -8.59 -12.56
C ALA A 139 -12.28 -8.17 -11.07
N PHE A 140 -12.53 -6.88 -10.75
CA PHE A 140 -12.47 -6.35 -9.38
C PHE A 140 -13.77 -6.61 -8.60
N ILE A 141 -14.94 -6.51 -9.20
CA ILE A 141 -16.22 -6.76 -8.54
C ILE A 141 -16.37 -8.25 -8.19
N GLY A 142 -16.04 -9.13 -9.11
CA GLY A 142 -16.17 -10.57 -8.92
C GLY A 142 -17.63 -11.01 -8.79
N GLU A 143 -17.93 -11.87 -7.81
CA GLU A 143 -19.29 -12.36 -7.55
C GLU A 143 -20.06 -11.36 -6.67
N GLU A 144 -21.32 -11.11 -6.99
CA GLU A 144 -22.21 -10.18 -6.28
C GLU A 144 -22.36 -10.54 -4.78
N ALA A 145 -22.35 -11.83 -4.46
CA ALA A 145 -22.47 -12.32 -3.08
C ALA A 145 -21.21 -12.13 -2.21
N TRP A 146 -20.12 -11.59 -2.76
CA TRP A 146 -18.91 -11.38 -1.96
C TRP A 146 -19.04 -10.14 -1.09
N THR A 147 -18.65 -10.28 0.19
CA THR A 147 -18.44 -9.13 1.06
C THR A 147 -17.22 -8.32 0.59
N PRO A 148 -17.06 -7.04 0.98
CA PRO A 148 -15.90 -6.23 0.65
C PRO A 148 -14.56 -6.92 0.99
N GLU A 149 -14.48 -7.61 2.14
CA GLU A 149 -13.28 -8.31 2.60
C GLU A 149 -12.98 -9.54 1.73
N ARG A 150 -14.01 -10.32 1.40
CA ARG A 150 -13.86 -11.48 0.52
C ARG A 150 -13.47 -11.05 -0.89
N ARG A 151 -14.04 -9.95 -1.37
CA ARG A 151 -13.70 -9.36 -2.68
C ARG A 151 -12.25 -8.93 -2.71
N PHE A 152 -11.79 -8.23 -1.68
CA PHE A 152 -10.39 -7.85 -1.53
C PHE A 152 -9.46 -9.08 -1.59
N ALA A 153 -9.69 -10.08 -0.75
CA ALA A 153 -8.86 -11.29 -0.67
C ALA A 153 -8.81 -12.05 -2.01
N ARG A 154 -9.98 -12.24 -2.65
CA ARG A 154 -10.05 -12.97 -3.93
C ARG A 154 -9.41 -12.20 -5.07
N THR A 155 -9.59 -10.88 -5.12
CA THR A 155 -8.96 -10.05 -6.14
C THR A 155 -7.44 -9.99 -5.92
N TYR A 156 -6.98 -9.89 -4.68
CA TYR A 156 -5.57 -9.95 -4.34
C TYR A 156 -4.90 -11.24 -4.83
N GLU A 157 -5.54 -12.40 -4.60
CA GLU A 157 -5.06 -13.70 -5.10
C GLU A 157 -4.98 -13.73 -6.64
N ARG A 158 -6.03 -13.25 -7.33
CA ARG A 158 -6.13 -13.25 -8.79
C ARG A 158 -5.15 -12.28 -9.46
N LEU A 159 -4.73 -11.22 -8.77
CA LEU A 159 -3.72 -10.26 -9.22
C LEU A 159 -2.28 -10.77 -9.04
N ALA A 160 -2.05 -12.04 -8.72
CA ALA A 160 -0.72 -12.64 -8.68
C ALA A 160 -0.14 -12.78 -10.10
N LEU A 161 0.10 -11.63 -10.74
CA LEU A 161 0.60 -11.52 -12.10
C LEU A 161 2.13 -11.40 -12.13
N PRO A 162 2.79 -11.80 -13.24
CA PRO A 162 4.23 -11.58 -13.39
C PRO A 162 4.60 -10.11 -13.22
N GLY A 163 5.57 -9.82 -12.35
CA GLY A 163 6.04 -8.46 -12.08
C GLY A 163 5.13 -7.62 -11.18
N LEU A 164 4.01 -8.15 -10.71
CA LEU A 164 3.13 -7.46 -9.78
C LEU A 164 3.30 -8.04 -8.37
N ASP A 165 4.11 -7.41 -7.56
CA ASP A 165 4.45 -7.89 -6.24
C ASP A 165 3.34 -7.71 -5.19
N ARG A 166 3.58 -8.18 -3.96
CA ARG A 166 2.64 -8.11 -2.86
C ARG A 166 2.26 -6.66 -2.53
N ALA A 167 3.24 -5.77 -2.45
CA ALA A 167 3.03 -4.40 -1.98
C ALA A 167 2.14 -3.62 -2.96
N VAL A 168 2.41 -3.72 -4.24
CA VAL A 168 1.62 -3.04 -5.29
C VAL A 168 0.20 -3.60 -5.38
N ARG A 169 0.02 -4.93 -5.28
CA ARG A 169 -1.33 -5.52 -5.27
C ARG A 169 -2.15 -5.02 -4.09
N PHE A 170 -1.54 -4.98 -2.92
CA PHE A 170 -2.20 -4.51 -1.70
C PHE A 170 -2.56 -3.02 -1.80
N ASP A 171 -1.59 -2.19 -2.21
CA ASP A 171 -1.79 -0.75 -2.34
C ASP A 171 -2.85 -0.39 -3.41
N LEU A 172 -2.87 -1.09 -4.53
CA LEU A 172 -3.90 -0.93 -5.57
C LEU A 172 -5.32 -1.17 -5.00
N LEU A 173 -5.50 -2.27 -4.27
CA LEU A 173 -6.80 -2.63 -3.72
C LEU A 173 -7.25 -1.66 -2.61
N VAL A 174 -6.34 -1.27 -1.73
CA VAL A 174 -6.59 -0.24 -0.71
C VAL A 174 -6.96 1.09 -1.37
N THR A 175 -6.21 1.52 -2.37
CA THR A 175 -6.46 2.76 -3.09
C THR A 175 -7.83 2.75 -3.77
N LEU A 176 -8.16 1.69 -4.51
CA LEU A 176 -9.47 1.56 -5.17
C LEU A 176 -10.64 1.54 -4.17
N GLY A 177 -10.46 0.90 -3.02
CA GLY A 177 -11.46 0.88 -1.94
C GLY A 177 -11.63 2.25 -1.31
N ARG A 178 -10.54 2.92 -0.92
CA ARG A 178 -10.57 4.24 -0.27
C ARG A 178 -11.07 5.36 -1.18
N LEU A 179 -10.79 5.29 -2.48
CA LEU A 179 -11.33 6.22 -3.48
C LEU A 179 -12.79 5.90 -3.89
N GLY A 180 -13.43 4.91 -3.30
CA GLY A 180 -14.81 4.53 -3.58
C GLY A 180 -15.05 4.01 -4.99
N VAL A 181 -14.02 3.48 -5.68
CA VAL A 181 -14.17 2.88 -7.02
C VAL A 181 -14.84 1.52 -6.92
N TYR A 182 -14.43 0.72 -5.96
CA TYR A 182 -15.01 -0.59 -5.66
C TYR A 182 -15.14 -0.80 -4.14
N GLU A 183 -16.10 -1.63 -3.72
CA GLU A 183 -16.24 -2.04 -2.32
C GLU A 183 -15.16 -3.07 -1.98
N LEU A 184 -14.00 -2.60 -1.53
CA LEU A 184 -12.82 -3.39 -1.17
C LEU A 184 -12.35 -3.02 0.22
N GLU A 185 -12.20 -4.01 1.10
CA GLU A 185 -11.74 -3.81 2.48
C GLU A 185 -10.76 -4.93 2.86
N ALA A 186 -9.62 -4.57 3.43
CA ALA A 186 -8.63 -5.56 3.82
C ALA A 186 -8.96 -6.16 5.19
N ALA A 187 -9.17 -7.48 5.24
CA ALA A 187 -9.32 -8.23 6.49
C ALA A 187 -8.00 -8.86 6.97
N ALA A 188 -6.95 -8.84 6.14
CA ALA A 188 -5.63 -9.36 6.44
C ALA A 188 -4.58 -8.61 5.63
N LEU A 189 -3.35 -8.54 6.12
CA LEU A 189 -2.25 -7.84 5.44
C LEU A 189 -1.58 -8.66 4.34
N GLN A 190 -2.00 -9.91 4.17
CA GLN A 190 -1.46 -10.80 3.13
C GLN A 190 0.06 -11.00 3.25
N PHE A 191 0.55 -11.21 4.48
CA PHE A 191 1.96 -11.48 4.72
C PHE A 191 2.43 -12.72 3.97
N GLY A 192 3.57 -12.60 3.30
CA GLY A 192 4.16 -13.70 2.55
C GLY A 192 5.48 -13.33 1.90
N GLY A 193 6.38 -14.28 1.75
CA GLY A 193 7.69 -14.04 1.14
C GLY A 193 8.61 -13.12 1.96
N ALA A 194 9.69 -12.68 1.32
CA ALA A 194 10.72 -11.84 1.92
C ALA A 194 10.61 -10.39 1.41
N ASN A 195 9.43 -9.78 1.54
CA ASN A 195 9.23 -8.35 1.25
C ASN A 195 9.41 -7.50 2.51
N GLU A 196 9.62 -6.20 2.32
CA GLU A 196 9.92 -5.25 3.40
C GLU A 196 8.84 -5.22 4.49
N VAL A 197 7.56 -5.22 4.12
CA VAL A 197 6.44 -5.20 5.07
C VAL A 197 6.43 -6.46 5.94
N THR A 198 6.58 -7.64 5.33
CA THR A 198 6.64 -8.91 6.07
C THR A 198 7.87 -8.98 6.98
N LEU A 199 9.01 -8.50 6.52
CA LEU A 199 10.24 -8.47 7.32
C LEU A 199 10.13 -7.49 8.49
N ALA A 200 9.56 -6.30 8.26
CA ALA A 200 9.30 -5.33 9.32
C ALA A 200 8.33 -5.89 10.37
N ALA A 201 7.21 -6.50 9.93
CA ALA A 201 6.25 -7.14 10.82
C ALA A 201 6.92 -8.22 11.69
N LYS A 202 7.72 -9.10 11.11
CA LYS A 202 8.49 -10.13 11.85
C LYS A 202 9.41 -9.51 12.91
N ARG A 203 10.07 -8.41 12.57
CA ARG A 203 10.97 -7.71 13.49
C ARG A 203 10.23 -7.04 14.63
N ILE A 204 9.14 -6.34 14.34
CA ILE A 204 8.34 -5.60 15.32
C ILE A 204 7.60 -6.56 16.25
N LEU A 205 6.90 -7.53 15.68
CA LEU A 205 6.06 -8.45 16.45
C LEU A 205 6.84 -9.60 17.10
N GLY A 206 8.10 -9.84 16.67
CA GLY A 206 8.95 -10.91 17.20
C GLY A 206 8.49 -12.32 16.82
N ILE A 207 7.73 -12.46 15.72
CA ILE A 207 7.10 -13.71 15.29
C ILE A 207 7.45 -13.99 13.84
N GLY A 208 7.75 -15.27 13.53
CA GLY A 208 8.10 -15.70 12.18
C GLY A 208 6.97 -16.38 11.40
N ASP A 209 5.99 -16.97 12.10
CA ASP A 209 4.88 -17.68 11.48
C ASP A 209 3.88 -16.72 10.84
N PRO A 210 3.50 -16.90 9.56
CA PRO A 210 2.62 -15.96 8.84
C PRO A 210 1.22 -15.84 9.43
N LEU A 211 0.62 -16.93 9.93
CA LEU A 211 -0.74 -16.88 10.50
C LEU A 211 -0.74 -16.15 11.83
N LEU A 212 0.29 -16.36 12.65
CA LEU A 212 0.45 -15.61 13.90
C LEU A 212 0.78 -14.15 13.63
N LEU A 213 1.52 -13.82 12.56
CA LEU A 213 1.78 -12.44 12.14
C LEU A 213 0.49 -11.72 11.78
N GLU A 214 -0.40 -12.32 10.98
CA GLU A 214 -1.70 -11.72 10.61
C GLU A 214 -2.54 -11.43 11.87
N ARG A 215 -2.64 -12.41 12.76
CA ARG A 215 -3.38 -12.25 14.01
C ARG A 215 -2.80 -11.13 14.88
N ARG A 216 -1.48 -11.08 15.07
CA ARG A 216 -0.83 -10.05 15.89
C ARG A 216 -0.89 -8.67 15.26
N ALA A 217 -0.80 -8.57 13.94
CA ALA A 217 -1.01 -7.31 13.25
C ALA A 217 -2.44 -6.79 13.42
N ALA A 218 -3.45 -7.67 13.33
CA ALA A 218 -4.83 -7.30 13.61
C ALA A 218 -5.02 -6.86 15.09
N GLU A 219 -4.42 -7.55 16.06
CA GLU A 219 -4.43 -7.14 17.47
C GLU A 219 -3.79 -5.75 17.66
N LEU A 220 -2.66 -5.48 16.97
CA LEU A 220 -1.99 -4.17 17.01
C LEU A 220 -2.92 -3.07 16.45
N ALA A 221 -3.56 -3.32 15.29
CA ALA A 221 -4.49 -2.37 14.69
C ALA A 221 -5.64 -2.04 15.64
N VAL A 222 -6.26 -3.06 16.25
CA VAL A 222 -7.38 -2.88 17.20
C VAL A 222 -6.96 -2.08 18.43
N VAL A 223 -5.84 -2.43 19.06
CA VAL A 223 -5.40 -1.74 20.30
C VAL A 223 -4.95 -0.30 20.03
N CYS A 224 -4.34 -0.05 18.85
CA CYS A 224 -3.95 1.30 18.43
C CYS A 224 -5.09 2.09 17.77
N GLU A 225 -6.28 1.51 17.65
CA GLU A 225 -7.47 2.12 16.99
C GLU A 225 -7.18 2.56 15.54
N LEU A 226 -6.44 1.72 14.79
CA LEU A 226 -6.03 2.01 13.42
C LEU A 226 -6.82 1.16 12.41
N PRO A 227 -7.11 1.70 11.21
CA PRO A 227 -7.48 0.87 10.08
C PRO A 227 -6.37 -0.16 9.78
N LEU A 228 -6.74 -1.43 9.53
CA LEU A 228 -5.75 -2.48 9.27
C LEU A 228 -4.83 -2.13 8.10
N GLU A 229 -5.36 -1.48 7.07
CA GLU A 229 -4.63 -1.06 5.88
C GLU A 229 -3.49 -0.07 6.18
N ALA A 230 -3.62 0.73 7.24
CA ALA A 230 -2.56 1.66 7.66
C ALA A 230 -1.26 0.92 8.03
N LEU A 231 -1.38 -0.30 8.54
CA LEU A 231 -0.20 -1.10 8.90
C LEU A 231 0.69 -1.40 7.70
N ASP A 232 0.16 -1.52 6.49
CA ASP A 232 0.97 -1.86 5.32
C ASP A 232 2.01 -0.79 5.01
N LEU A 233 1.59 0.46 4.87
CA LEU A 233 2.49 1.58 4.61
C LEU A 233 3.36 1.89 5.83
N GLY A 234 2.79 1.89 7.04
CA GLY A 234 3.54 2.15 8.26
C GLY A 234 4.67 1.14 8.50
N LEU A 235 4.42 -0.14 8.29
CA LEU A 235 5.44 -1.21 8.37
C LEU A 235 6.50 -1.06 7.27
N HIS A 236 6.10 -0.70 6.05
CA HIS A 236 7.04 -0.43 4.96
C HIS A 236 7.99 0.71 5.34
N ASN A 237 7.46 1.86 5.71
CA ASN A 237 8.24 3.05 6.07
C ASN A 237 9.16 2.78 7.25
N TRP A 238 8.63 2.13 8.29
CA TRP A 238 9.44 1.72 9.42
C TRP A 238 10.57 0.77 9.02
N GLY A 239 10.29 -0.18 8.14
CA GLY A 239 11.25 -1.19 7.68
C GLY A 239 12.34 -0.63 6.76
N SER A 240 11.98 0.25 5.82
CA SER A 240 12.91 0.90 4.87
C SER A 240 13.76 1.99 5.52
N GLY A 241 13.28 2.60 6.60
CA GLY A 241 13.91 3.75 7.26
C GLY A 241 13.78 5.06 6.50
N VAL A 242 13.03 5.06 5.42
CA VAL A 242 12.70 6.24 4.62
C VAL A 242 11.19 6.26 4.44
N ARG A 243 10.57 7.42 4.69
CA ARG A 243 9.13 7.58 4.53
C ARG A 243 8.79 7.70 3.05
N ALA A 244 8.05 6.72 2.52
CA ALA A 244 7.39 6.82 1.23
C ALA A 244 6.12 7.65 1.40
N THR A 245 5.99 8.75 0.67
CA THR A 245 4.82 9.64 0.77
C THR A 245 3.61 9.10 0.02
N VAL A 246 3.83 8.26 -0.99
CA VAL A 246 2.80 7.60 -1.82
C VAL A 246 1.76 8.61 -2.35
N GLY A 247 2.27 9.71 -2.90
CA GLY A 247 1.46 10.76 -3.52
C GLY A 247 0.94 11.86 -2.58
N LEU A 248 1.24 11.78 -1.28
CA LEU A 248 1.04 12.90 -0.38
C LEU A 248 2.14 13.96 -0.57
N GLU A 249 1.86 15.17 -0.11
CA GLU A 249 2.84 16.24 -0.06
C GLU A 249 4.00 15.87 0.90
N PRO A 250 5.25 16.29 0.62
CA PRO A 250 6.38 16.04 1.51
C PRO A 250 6.20 16.61 2.93
N SER A 251 5.36 17.66 3.06
CA SER A 251 5.02 18.31 4.33
C SER A 251 3.86 17.65 5.07
N ALA A 252 3.28 16.57 4.55
CA ALA A 252 2.16 15.90 5.21
C ALA A 252 2.58 15.36 6.59
N GLU A 253 1.86 15.79 7.61
CA GLU A 253 2.11 15.40 8.99
C GLU A 253 1.32 14.13 9.38
N PRO A 254 1.84 13.34 10.32
CA PRO A 254 1.09 12.23 10.91
C PRO A 254 -0.21 12.71 11.55
N ASP A 255 -1.27 11.92 11.46
CA ASP A 255 -2.54 12.21 12.13
C ASP A 255 -2.33 12.26 13.66
N PRO A 256 -2.66 13.39 14.33
CA PRO A 256 -2.37 13.55 15.76
C PRO A 256 -3.16 12.58 16.65
N GLY A 257 -4.39 12.24 16.27
CA GLY A 257 -5.22 11.29 16.99
C GLY A 257 -4.66 9.88 16.91
N ALA A 258 -4.37 9.41 15.68
CA ALA A 258 -3.74 8.13 15.46
C ALA A 258 -2.35 8.02 16.11
N LEU A 259 -1.57 9.12 16.14
CA LEU A 259 -0.28 9.14 16.83
C LEU A 259 -0.46 8.93 18.34
N ALA A 260 -1.42 9.63 18.95
CA ALA A 260 -1.70 9.51 20.39
C ALA A 260 -2.19 8.11 20.77
N THR A 261 -3.16 7.54 20.03
CA THR A 261 -3.68 6.19 20.30
C THR A 261 -2.62 5.12 20.06
N THR A 262 -1.79 5.26 19.02
CA THR A 262 -0.71 4.32 18.74
C THR A 262 0.36 4.34 19.83
N ARG A 263 0.78 5.53 20.29
CA ARG A 263 1.71 5.65 21.42
C ARG A 263 1.15 4.97 22.67
N ALA A 264 -0.09 5.25 23.02
CA ALA A 264 -0.74 4.61 24.17
C ALA A 264 -0.80 3.09 24.02
N GLY A 265 -1.18 2.57 22.85
CA GLY A 265 -1.22 1.14 22.54
C GLY A 265 0.16 0.46 22.59
N LEU A 266 1.22 1.17 22.23
CA LEU A 266 2.60 0.68 22.33
C LEU A 266 3.19 0.81 23.74
N GLY A 267 2.57 1.61 24.64
CA GLY A 267 3.06 1.84 26.00
C GLY A 267 4.17 2.90 26.08
N LEU A 268 4.07 3.94 25.23
CA LEU A 268 4.95 5.09 25.16
C LEU A 268 4.41 6.28 25.97
#